data_d36732d0e8c2a5eb2f51a99440050baa
#
_entry.id   d36732d0e8c2a5eb2f51a99440050baa
#
_cell.length_a   1.000
_cell.length_b   1.000
_cell.length_c   1.000
_cell.angle_alpha   90.00
_cell.angle_beta   90.00
_cell.angle_gamma   90.00
#
_symmetry.space_group_name_H-M   'P 1'
#
loop_
_entity.id
_entity.type
_entity.pdbx_description
1 polymer ?
#
loop_
_entity_poly.entity_id
_entity_poly.type
_entity_poly.pdbx_seq_one_letter_code
_entity_poly.pdbx_strand_id
1 'polypeptide(L)'
;YEDGNIAVLYKPAHLLCHSDRTGDANLVDAFAAYLQAKGEYDPHAEQRFAPAICNRLDRGTEGLVIAAKSYAALRDMNAIIRDNQMKKEYLTITVGTPPAGRHIAWLQHSEKNNKVRIHAREAEGYKQIITEVTPIRQNGPFTLCRIGLITGRTHQIRAHLAYLGHPVLGDIKYGNRKMNERTGLKTQALCAQRLTFDRIPQENILHELSGRVIKLEDPAIVRQFDALSRNADSE
;
A
#
# COMPACT_ATOMS: atom_id res chain seq x y z
N TYR A 1 -13.12 -1.37 9.05
CA TYR A 1 -13.17 -2.33 10.15
C TYR A 1 -12.62 -1.69 11.42
N GLU A 2 -13.25 -1.98 12.55
CA GLU A 2 -12.77 -1.53 13.86
C GLU A 2 -13.21 -2.53 14.93
N ASP A 3 -12.33 -2.79 15.90
CA ASP A 3 -12.62 -3.51 17.14
C ASP A 3 -11.95 -2.82 18.34
N GLY A 4 -11.89 -3.48 19.51
CA GLY A 4 -11.25 -2.94 20.70
C GLY A 4 -9.73 -2.76 20.62
N ASN A 5 -9.07 -3.43 19.68
CA ASN A 5 -7.61 -3.49 19.55
C ASN A 5 -7.05 -2.70 18.37
N ILE A 6 -7.73 -2.76 17.23
CA ILE A 6 -7.28 -2.16 15.98
C ILE A 6 -8.41 -1.45 15.22
N ALA A 7 -8.01 -0.59 14.28
CA ALA A 7 -8.86 -0.12 13.20
C ALA A 7 -8.18 -0.34 11.86
N VAL A 8 -8.94 -0.64 10.81
CA VAL A 8 -8.46 -0.64 9.42
C VAL A 8 -9.08 0.57 8.74
N LEU A 9 -8.20 1.50 8.39
CA LEU A 9 -8.55 2.82 7.89
C LEU A 9 -8.40 2.88 6.38
N TYR A 10 -9.24 3.64 5.69
CA TYR A 10 -9.01 4.02 4.32
C TYR A 10 -8.17 5.31 4.28
N LYS A 11 -7.00 5.24 3.68
CA LYS A 11 -6.16 6.38 3.39
C LYS A 11 -6.40 6.85 1.95
N PRO A 12 -6.90 8.06 1.71
CA PRO A 12 -6.96 8.62 0.36
C PRO A 12 -5.56 8.92 -0.19
N ALA A 13 -5.45 9.04 -1.51
CA ALA A 13 -4.25 9.56 -2.15
C ALA A 13 -3.95 10.98 -1.63
N HIS A 14 -2.66 11.35 -1.61
CA HIS A 14 -2.11 12.63 -1.12
C HIS A 14 -2.12 12.85 0.40
N LEU A 15 -2.86 12.06 1.19
CA LEU A 15 -2.72 12.08 2.64
C LEU A 15 -1.42 11.36 3.04
N LEU A 16 -0.66 11.94 3.97
CA LEU A 16 0.51 11.31 4.56
C LEU A 16 0.08 10.20 5.54
N CYS A 17 0.90 9.17 5.71
CA CYS A 17 0.74 8.19 6.79
C CYS A 17 1.16 8.76 8.15
N HIS A 18 2.31 9.41 8.18
CA HIS A 18 2.88 10.08 9.35
C HIS A 18 3.21 11.54 9.01
N SER A 19 3.32 12.38 10.02
CA SER A 19 3.85 13.72 9.86
C SER A 19 5.23 13.71 9.21
N ASP A 20 5.50 14.68 8.38
CA ASP A 20 6.79 14.96 7.79
C ASP A 20 7.17 16.44 8.01
N ARG A 21 8.23 16.89 7.33
CA ARG A 21 8.71 18.28 7.46
C ARG A 21 7.77 19.32 6.84
N THR A 22 6.78 18.90 6.07
CA THR A 22 5.82 19.83 5.43
C THR A 22 4.76 20.34 6.38
N GLY A 23 4.49 19.61 7.48
CA GLY A 23 3.38 19.90 8.39
C GLY A 23 1.99 19.58 7.82
N ASP A 24 1.95 18.87 6.69
CA ASP A 24 0.69 18.45 6.07
C ASP A 24 -0.07 17.46 6.97
N ALA A 25 -1.39 17.43 6.81
CA ALA A 25 -2.27 16.48 7.50
C ALA A 25 -1.82 15.03 7.24
N ASN A 26 -1.93 14.19 8.27
CA ASN A 26 -1.54 12.79 8.20
C ASN A 26 -2.54 11.87 8.88
N LEU A 27 -2.47 10.59 8.53
CA LEU A 27 -3.43 9.58 8.97
C LEU A 27 -3.34 9.29 10.48
N VAL A 28 -2.13 9.34 11.06
CA VAL A 28 -1.93 9.07 12.50
C VAL A 28 -2.62 10.13 13.33
N ASP A 29 -2.43 11.41 13.02
CA ASP A 29 -3.06 12.50 13.76
C ASP A 29 -4.58 12.49 13.59
N ALA A 30 -5.08 12.18 12.39
CA ALA A 30 -6.52 12.04 12.15
C ALA A 30 -7.11 10.87 12.95
N PHE A 31 -6.41 9.75 13.06
CA PHE A 31 -6.84 8.60 13.86
C PHE A 31 -6.81 8.91 15.36
N ALA A 32 -5.77 9.58 15.84
CA ALA A 32 -5.70 10.03 17.24
C ALA A 32 -6.86 10.95 17.60
N ALA A 33 -7.17 11.93 16.75
CA ALA A 33 -8.32 12.83 16.94
C ALA A 33 -9.67 12.09 16.93
N TYR A 34 -9.81 11.09 16.05
CA TYR A 34 -11.00 10.23 16.02
C TYR A 34 -11.19 9.46 17.34
N LEU A 35 -10.13 8.83 17.87
CA LEU A 35 -10.19 8.09 19.14
C LEU A 35 -10.41 9.03 20.33
N GLN A 36 -9.84 10.23 20.31
CA GLN A 36 -10.08 11.24 21.33
C GLN A 36 -11.56 11.67 21.35
N ALA A 37 -12.16 11.90 20.19
CA ALA A 37 -13.58 12.24 20.07
C ALA A 37 -14.51 11.11 20.56
N LYS A 38 -14.06 9.84 20.46
CA LYS A 38 -14.75 8.67 21.02
C LYS A 38 -14.53 8.47 22.52
N GLY A 39 -13.62 9.19 23.14
CA GLY A 39 -13.20 8.95 24.53
C GLY A 39 -12.31 7.71 24.70
N GLU A 40 -11.73 7.16 23.62
CA GLU A 40 -10.84 6.00 23.63
C GLU A 40 -9.35 6.40 23.72
N TYR A 41 -9.03 7.69 23.63
CA TYR A 41 -7.68 8.21 23.72
C TYR A 41 -7.68 9.59 24.41
N ASP A 42 -6.83 9.74 25.44
CA ASP A 42 -6.58 11.03 26.09
C ASP A 42 -5.10 11.42 25.87
N PRO A 43 -4.82 12.51 25.13
CA PRO A 43 -3.45 12.97 24.89
C PRO A 43 -2.77 13.52 26.16
N HIS A 44 -3.48 13.76 27.25
CA HIS A 44 -2.95 14.31 28.51
C HIS A 44 -2.75 13.25 29.60
N ALA A 45 -3.20 11.99 29.40
CA ALA A 45 -3.01 10.92 30.38
C ALA A 45 -1.51 10.60 30.60
N GLU A 46 -1.11 10.35 31.87
CA GLU A 46 0.28 10.15 32.27
C GLU A 46 0.93 8.92 31.61
N GLN A 47 0.20 7.81 31.48
CA GLN A 47 0.69 6.56 30.88
C GLN A 47 -0.10 6.23 29.61
N ARG A 48 0.00 7.10 28.60
CA ARG A 48 -0.72 6.91 27.35
C ARG A 48 0.09 6.16 26.31
N PHE A 49 -0.59 5.33 25.56
CA PHE A 49 -0.11 4.84 24.26
C PHE A 49 -0.65 5.80 23.20
N ALA A 50 0.23 6.44 22.43
CA ALA A 50 -0.20 7.21 21.26
C ALA A 50 -0.64 6.24 20.15
N PRO A 51 -1.85 6.39 19.59
CA PRO A 51 -2.32 5.56 18.49
C PRO A 51 -1.32 5.52 17.34
N ALA A 52 -1.08 4.33 16.77
CA ALA A 52 -0.02 4.13 15.79
C ALA A 52 -0.49 3.26 14.62
N ILE A 53 0.02 3.54 13.41
CA ILE A 53 -0.22 2.68 12.26
C ILE A 53 0.80 1.54 12.20
N CYS A 54 0.35 0.35 11.77
CA CYS A 54 1.14 -0.87 11.71
C CYS A 54 1.79 -1.09 10.33
N ASN A 55 1.26 -0.44 9.28
CA ASN A 55 1.81 -0.48 7.93
C ASN A 55 1.73 0.91 7.29
N ARG A 56 2.48 1.12 6.22
CA ARG A 56 2.55 2.42 5.54
C ARG A 56 2.20 2.27 4.07
N LEU A 57 1.59 3.32 3.54
CA LEU A 57 1.43 3.55 2.10
C LEU A 57 2.19 4.83 1.71
N ASP A 58 2.67 4.87 0.47
CA ASP A 58 3.23 6.10 -0.10
C ASP A 58 2.18 7.22 -0.13
N ARG A 59 2.60 8.49 -0.15
CA ARG A 59 1.69 9.65 -0.17
C ARG A 59 0.63 9.55 -1.27
N GLY A 60 1.03 9.19 -2.50
CA GLY A 60 0.11 9.05 -3.63
C GLY A 60 -0.62 7.69 -3.71
N THR A 61 -0.32 6.72 -2.84
CA THR A 61 -1.02 5.43 -2.80
C THR A 61 -2.23 5.55 -1.89
N GLU A 62 -3.38 5.07 -2.34
CA GLU A 62 -4.60 4.97 -1.55
C GLU A 62 -4.82 3.55 -0.99
N GLY A 63 -5.77 3.40 -0.08
CA GLY A 63 -6.24 2.10 0.38
C GLY A 63 -6.09 1.84 1.87
N LEU A 64 -6.04 0.56 2.23
CA LEU A 64 -6.16 0.06 3.60
C LEU A 64 -4.86 0.23 4.39
N VAL A 65 -4.98 0.83 5.57
CA VAL A 65 -3.92 0.98 6.58
C VAL A 65 -4.44 0.48 7.92
N ILE A 66 -3.66 -0.37 8.58
CA ILE A 66 -3.99 -0.90 9.92
C ILE A 66 -3.43 0.05 10.96
N ALA A 67 -4.26 0.40 11.93
CA ALA A 67 -3.89 1.23 13.08
C ALA A 67 -4.18 0.47 14.39
N ALA A 68 -3.25 0.54 15.33
CA ALA A 68 -3.35 -0.04 16.67
C ALA A 68 -3.83 0.98 17.68
N LYS A 69 -4.72 0.56 18.58
CA LYS A 69 -5.27 1.38 19.67
C LYS A 69 -4.48 1.23 20.98
N SER A 70 -3.61 0.22 21.07
CA SER A 70 -2.78 -0.06 22.25
C SER A 70 -1.39 -0.56 21.88
N TYR A 71 -0.45 -0.47 22.81
CA TYR A 71 0.90 -1.03 22.64
C TYR A 71 0.88 -2.54 22.39
N ALA A 72 0.03 -3.29 23.09
CA ALA A 72 -0.12 -4.72 22.91
C ALA A 72 -0.61 -5.05 21.49
N ALA A 73 -1.61 -4.32 20.99
CA ALA A 73 -2.12 -4.49 19.63
C ALA A 73 -1.06 -4.13 18.57
N LEU A 74 -0.26 -3.08 18.78
CA LEU A 74 0.85 -2.72 17.88
C LEU A 74 1.92 -3.81 17.84
N ARG A 75 2.35 -4.29 19.01
CA ARG A 75 3.35 -5.37 19.14
C ARG A 75 2.88 -6.64 18.41
N ASP A 76 1.66 -7.05 18.67
CA ASP A 76 1.10 -8.29 18.16
C ASP A 76 0.79 -8.21 16.65
N MET A 77 0.33 -7.05 16.16
CA MET A 77 0.18 -6.82 14.72
C MET A 77 1.54 -6.81 14.00
N ASN A 78 2.58 -6.23 14.61
CA ASN A 78 3.93 -6.26 14.06
C ASN A 78 4.49 -7.70 14.00
N ALA A 79 4.14 -8.57 14.96
CA ALA A 79 4.47 -10.01 14.91
C ALA A 79 3.76 -10.68 13.72
N ILE A 80 2.45 -10.48 13.56
CA ILE A 80 1.67 -11.00 12.42
C ILE A 80 2.30 -10.59 11.08
N ILE A 81 2.70 -9.32 10.94
CA ILE A 81 3.32 -8.81 9.71
C ILE A 81 4.70 -9.42 9.48
N ARG A 82 5.54 -9.49 10.51
CA ARG A 82 6.90 -10.05 10.45
C ARG A 82 6.87 -11.54 10.10
N ASP A 83 5.93 -12.28 10.67
CA ASP A 83 5.82 -13.73 10.52
C ASP A 83 4.98 -14.12 9.28
N ASN A 84 4.68 -13.13 8.41
CA ASN A 84 3.93 -13.30 7.16
C ASN A 84 2.54 -13.94 7.33
N GLN A 85 1.89 -13.73 8.47
CA GLN A 85 0.54 -14.22 8.77
C GLN A 85 -0.56 -13.30 8.20
N MET A 86 -0.17 -12.30 7.42
CA MET A 86 -1.08 -11.40 6.72
C MET A 86 -0.61 -11.17 5.29
N LYS A 87 -1.50 -11.42 4.33
CA LYS A 87 -1.29 -11.13 2.91
C LYS A 87 -1.85 -9.77 2.56
N LYS A 88 -1.11 -9.02 1.77
CA LYS A 88 -1.48 -7.70 1.26
C LYS A 88 -1.63 -7.76 -0.25
N GLU A 89 -2.83 -7.44 -0.73
CA GLU A 89 -3.08 -7.35 -2.16
C GLU A 89 -3.41 -5.91 -2.55
N TYR A 90 -2.85 -5.51 -3.67
CA TYR A 90 -3.05 -4.20 -4.26
C TYR A 90 -3.71 -4.35 -5.63
N LEU A 91 -4.45 -3.33 -6.05
CA LEU A 91 -4.80 -3.10 -7.44
C LEU A 91 -3.93 -1.99 -8.00
N THR A 92 -3.52 -2.14 -9.26
CA THR A 92 -2.74 -1.12 -9.98
C THR A 92 -3.09 -1.11 -11.45
N ILE A 93 -2.95 0.04 -12.08
CA ILE A 93 -3.02 0.17 -13.55
C ILE A 93 -1.59 0.32 -14.05
N THR A 94 -1.18 -0.58 -14.95
CA THR A 94 0.15 -0.55 -15.58
C THR A 94 0.08 -0.08 -17.03
N VAL A 95 1.19 0.49 -17.51
CA VAL A 95 1.41 0.72 -18.94
C VAL A 95 1.94 -0.59 -19.55
N GLY A 96 1.18 -1.17 -20.48
CA GLY A 96 1.41 -2.51 -20.99
C GLY A 96 0.97 -3.61 -20.01
N THR A 97 1.15 -4.87 -20.45
CA THR A 97 0.76 -6.05 -19.66
C THR A 97 2.00 -6.70 -19.06
N PRO A 98 2.23 -6.57 -17.74
CA PRO A 98 3.36 -7.22 -17.09
C PRO A 98 3.21 -8.75 -17.14
N PRO A 99 4.32 -9.51 -17.16
CA PRO A 99 4.27 -10.96 -17.09
C PRO A 99 3.63 -11.39 -15.77
N ALA A 100 2.70 -12.35 -15.85
CA ALA A 100 2.07 -12.95 -14.69
C ALA A 100 3.08 -13.80 -13.90
N GLY A 101 2.87 -13.90 -12.58
CA GLY A 101 3.65 -14.78 -11.72
C GLY A 101 4.43 -14.06 -10.63
N ARG A 102 5.36 -14.80 -10.03
CA ARG A 102 6.20 -14.36 -8.92
C ARG A 102 7.52 -13.82 -9.45
N HIS A 103 7.81 -12.56 -9.15
CA HIS A 103 9.02 -11.86 -9.55
C HIS A 103 9.91 -11.60 -8.34
N ILE A 104 11.18 -11.93 -8.45
CA ILE A 104 12.20 -11.76 -7.41
C ILE A 104 13.28 -10.84 -7.97
N ALA A 105 13.66 -9.85 -7.19
CA ALA A 105 14.74 -8.90 -7.53
C ALA A 105 15.36 -8.35 -6.24
N TRP A 106 16.31 -7.43 -6.35
CA TRP A 106 16.97 -6.80 -5.23
C TRP A 106 16.82 -5.28 -5.31
N LEU A 107 16.48 -4.69 -4.19
CA LEU A 107 16.21 -3.26 -4.07
C LEU A 107 17.35 -2.58 -3.33
N GLN A 108 17.92 -1.56 -3.97
CA GLN A 108 18.88 -0.63 -3.38
C GLN A 108 18.17 0.68 -3.06
N HIS A 109 18.26 1.14 -1.81
CA HIS A 109 17.77 2.45 -1.42
C HIS A 109 18.80 3.54 -1.76
N SER A 110 18.37 4.63 -2.39
CA SER A 110 19.20 5.80 -2.63
C SER A 110 18.84 6.90 -1.62
N GLU A 111 19.73 7.20 -0.70
CA GLU A 111 19.51 8.22 0.34
C GLU A 111 19.32 9.62 -0.24
N LYS A 112 20.02 9.94 -1.35
CA LYS A 112 20.05 11.30 -1.92
C LYS A 112 18.71 11.77 -2.50
N ASN A 113 17.84 10.86 -3.03
CA ASN A 113 16.68 11.26 -3.83
C ASN A 113 15.37 10.59 -3.38
N ASN A 114 15.34 9.90 -2.24
CA ASN A 114 14.22 9.07 -1.81
C ASN A 114 13.70 8.17 -2.97
N LYS A 115 14.60 7.67 -3.81
CA LYS A 115 14.35 6.72 -4.90
C LYS A 115 14.97 5.38 -4.54
N VAL A 116 14.41 4.34 -5.12
CA VAL A 116 15.01 2.99 -5.07
C VAL A 116 15.40 2.56 -6.47
N ARG A 117 16.41 1.71 -6.57
CA ARG A 117 16.83 1.03 -7.80
C ARG A 117 16.62 -0.46 -7.65
N ILE A 118 16.23 -1.10 -8.73
CA ILE A 118 16.01 -2.55 -8.77
C ILE A 118 17.13 -3.20 -9.57
N HIS A 119 17.63 -4.32 -9.06
CA HIS A 119 18.74 -5.09 -9.63
C HIS A 119 18.35 -6.57 -9.75
N ALA A 120 18.86 -7.22 -10.80
CA ALA A 120 18.61 -8.65 -11.05
C ALA A 120 19.37 -9.57 -10.08
N ARG A 121 20.45 -9.09 -9.46
CA ARG A 121 21.35 -9.90 -8.61
C ARG A 121 21.51 -9.26 -7.25
N GLU A 122 21.76 -10.11 -6.27
CA GLU A 122 22.12 -9.72 -4.92
C GLU A 122 23.46 -8.97 -4.89
N ALA A 123 23.56 -7.98 -4.02
CA ALA A 123 24.80 -7.33 -3.64
C ALA A 123 24.72 -6.83 -2.19
N GLU A 124 25.84 -6.49 -1.61
CA GLU A 124 25.90 -5.97 -0.24
C GLU A 124 25.02 -4.72 -0.08
N GLY A 125 24.21 -4.70 0.98
CA GLY A 125 23.26 -3.62 1.27
C GLY A 125 21.96 -3.66 0.46
N TYR A 126 21.81 -4.56 -0.51
CA TYR A 126 20.57 -4.73 -1.26
C TYR A 126 19.56 -5.58 -0.46
N LYS A 127 18.28 -5.28 -0.63
CA LYS A 127 17.19 -6.02 0.04
C LYS A 127 16.42 -6.81 -1.00
N GLN A 128 16.26 -8.11 -0.78
CA GLN A 128 15.41 -8.92 -1.62
C GLN A 128 13.97 -8.41 -1.61
N ILE A 129 13.35 -8.36 -2.77
CA ILE A 129 11.94 -8.04 -2.99
C ILE A 129 11.26 -9.16 -3.74
N ILE A 130 10.01 -9.44 -3.35
CA ILE A 130 9.17 -10.45 -3.96
C ILE A 130 7.79 -9.85 -4.20
N THR A 131 7.37 -9.85 -5.46
CA THR A 131 6.09 -9.28 -5.91
C THR A 131 5.39 -10.30 -6.80
N GLU A 132 4.14 -10.63 -6.50
CA GLU A 132 3.30 -11.49 -7.33
C GLU A 132 2.40 -10.61 -8.20
N VAL A 133 2.40 -10.87 -9.50
CA VAL A 133 1.66 -10.09 -10.49
C VAL A 133 0.60 -10.96 -11.15
N THR A 134 -0.64 -10.51 -11.13
CA THR A 134 -1.77 -11.14 -11.82
C THR A 134 -2.47 -10.09 -12.68
N PRO A 135 -2.23 -10.06 -14.01
CA PRO A 135 -3.04 -9.25 -14.92
C PRO A 135 -4.51 -9.69 -14.86
N ILE A 136 -5.45 -8.75 -14.70
CA ILE A 136 -6.88 -9.02 -14.57
C ILE A 136 -7.62 -8.70 -15.86
N ARG A 137 -7.45 -7.45 -16.35
CA ARG A 137 -8.10 -6.94 -17.54
C ARG A 137 -7.16 -6.02 -18.29
N GLN A 138 -7.21 -6.09 -19.62
CA GLN A 138 -6.49 -5.17 -20.50
C GLN A 138 -7.46 -4.20 -21.18
N ASN A 139 -7.00 -2.96 -21.35
CA ASN A 139 -7.74 -1.90 -22.05
C ASN A 139 -6.75 -1.04 -22.84
N GLY A 140 -6.66 -1.27 -24.14
CA GLY A 140 -5.66 -0.66 -25.01
C GLY A 140 -4.25 -0.88 -24.47
N PRO A 141 -3.47 0.20 -24.25
CA PRO A 141 -2.10 0.09 -23.72
C PRO A 141 -2.05 -0.10 -22.21
N PHE A 142 -3.18 -0.21 -21.52
CA PHE A 142 -3.23 -0.30 -20.06
C PHE A 142 -3.72 -1.65 -19.58
N THR A 143 -3.24 -2.08 -18.41
CA THR A 143 -3.67 -3.33 -17.78
C THR A 143 -4.00 -3.07 -16.30
N LEU A 144 -5.18 -3.49 -15.87
CA LEU A 144 -5.52 -3.61 -14.46
C LEU A 144 -4.90 -4.89 -13.91
N CYS A 145 -4.05 -4.76 -12.90
CA CYS A 145 -3.34 -5.87 -12.28
C CYS A 145 -3.67 -5.98 -10.80
N ARG A 146 -3.72 -7.22 -10.29
CA ARG A 146 -3.62 -7.52 -8.86
C ARG A 146 -2.16 -7.80 -8.53
N ILE A 147 -1.70 -7.24 -7.42
CA ILE A 147 -0.34 -7.39 -6.94
C ILE A 147 -0.36 -7.99 -5.53
N GLY A 148 0.20 -9.19 -5.37
CA GLY A 148 0.52 -9.77 -4.06
C GLY A 148 1.86 -9.22 -3.57
N LEU A 149 1.86 -8.57 -2.41
CA LEU A 149 3.06 -7.98 -1.82
C LEU A 149 3.62 -8.89 -0.73
N ILE A 150 4.60 -9.73 -1.08
CA ILE A 150 5.23 -10.67 -0.15
C ILE A 150 6.24 -9.95 0.76
N THR A 151 7.08 -9.11 0.20
CA THR A 151 7.96 -8.20 0.95
C THR A 151 7.43 -6.77 0.84
N GLY A 152 7.63 -5.93 1.87
CA GLY A 152 7.08 -4.57 1.93
C GLY A 152 8.17 -3.50 2.00
N ARG A 153 8.94 -3.29 0.92
CA ARG A 153 9.98 -2.25 0.88
C ARG A 153 9.43 -0.95 0.28
N THR A 154 10.08 0.17 0.64
CA THR A 154 9.73 1.51 0.12
C THR A 154 9.64 1.49 -1.40
N HIS A 155 8.54 2.01 -1.96
CA HIS A 155 8.25 2.09 -3.39
C HIS A 155 8.33 0.75 -4.15
N GLN A 156 8.30 -0.40 -3.45
CA GLN A 156 8.59 -1.71 -4.06
C GLN A 156 7.76 -1.97 -5.32
N ILE A 157 6.44 -1.93 -5.23
CA ILE A 157 5.54 -2.22 -6.37
C ILE A 157 5.86 -1.30 -7.55
N ARG A 158 5.98 -0.01 -7.29
CA ARG A 158 6.21 1.04 -8.28
C ARG A 158 7.52 0.85 -9.03
N ALA A 159 8.62 0.67 -8.30
CA ALA A 159 9.94 0.48 -8.87
C ALA A 159 10.10 -0.89 -9.54
N HIS A 160 9.50 -1.94 -8.97
CA HIS A 160 9.61 -3.30 -9.52
C HIS A 160 8.84 -3.43 -10.84
N LEU A 161 7.60 -2.90 -10.92
CA LEU A 161 6.85 -2.90 -12.18
C LEU A 161 7.53 -2.05 -13.26
N ALA A 162 8.13 -0.91 -12.89
CA ALA A 162 8.92 -0.11 -13.82
C ALA A 162 10.16 -0.87 -14.32
N TYR A 163 10.85 -1.62 -13.46
CA TYR A 163 11.97 -2.47 -13.81
C TYR A 163 11.57 -3.59 -14.77
N LEU A 164 10.37 -4.16 -14.62
CA LEU A 164 9.80 -5.14 -15.53
C LEU A 164 9.34 -4.54 -16.87
N GLY A 165 9.48 -3.23 -17.10
CA GLY A 165 9.07 -2.53 -18.31
C GLY A 165 7.59 -2.10 -18.33
N HIS A 166 6.86 -2.30 -17.23
CA HIS A 166 5.42 -2.03 -17.13
C HIS A 166 5.12 -1.09 -15.96
N PRO A 167 5.53 0.19 -16.02
CA PRO A 167 5.40 1.12 -14.91
C PRO A 167 3.93 1.39 -14.54
N VAL A 168 3.72 1.75 -13.27
CA VAL A 168 2.43 2.17 -12.77
C VAL A 168 2.01 3.48 -13.46
N LEU A 169 0.78 3.52 -13.97
CA LEU A 169 0.21 4.69 -14.61
C LEU A 169 0.03 5.83 -13.59
N GLY A 170 0.34 7.06 -13.98
CA GLY A 170 0.28 8.24 -13.12
C GLY A 170 1.47 8.38 -12.16
N ASP A 171 2.39 7.41 -12.11
CA ASP A 171 3.58 7.52 -11.27
C ASP A 171 4.57 8.54 -11.86
N ILE A 172 4.79 9.65 -11.13
CA ILE A 172 5.71 10.72 -11.54
C ILE A 172 7.18 10.40 -11.29
N LYS A 173 7.48 9.36 -10.48
CA LYS A 173 8.83 9.00 -10.06
C LYS A 173 9.43 7.85 -10.88
N TYR A 174 8.63 6.84 -11.20
CA TYR A 174 9.01 5.62 -11.92
C TYR A 174 8.18 5.39 -13.17
N GLY A 175 7.15 6.20 -13.41
CA GLY A 175 6.16 6.03 -14.47
C GLY A 175 6.64 6.44 -15.86
N ASN A 176 5.77 6.23 -16.83
CA ASN A 176 5.94 6.67 -18.21
C ASN A 176 5.33 8.08 -18.39
N ARG A 177 6.19 9.09 -18.53
CA ARG A 177 5.77 10.49 -18.63
C ARG A 177 4.79 10.73 -19.78
N LYS A 178 5.05 10.18 -20.97
CA LYS A 178 4.18 10.35 -22.15
C LYS A 178 2.77 9.79 -21.91
N MET A 179 2.67 8.62 -21.27
CA MET A 179 1.37 8.02 -20.95
C MET A 179 0.66 8.76 -19.82
N ASN A 180 1.40 9.27 -18.84
CA ASN A 180 0.83 10.09 -17.77
C ASN A 180 0.25 11.41 -18.34
N GLU A 181 0.95 12.07 -19.24
CA GLU A 181 0.48 13.28 -19.95
C GLU A 181 -0.76 12.99 -20.80
N ARG A 182 -0.75 11.89 -21.56
CA ARG A 182 -1.90 11.47 -22.39
C ARG A 182 -3.17 11.21 -21.57
N THR A 183 -3.04 10.62 -20.38
CA THR A 183 -4.19 10.32 -19.51
C THR A 183 -4.53 11.42 -18.53
N GLY A 184 -3.70 12.44 -18.38
CA GLY A 184 -3.84 13.50 -17.39
C GLY A 184 -3.59 13.06 -15.95
N LEU A 185 -3.16 11.81 -15.72
CA LEU A 185 -2.93 11.27 -14.39
C LEU A 185 -1.59 11.75 -13.82
N LYS A 186 -1.65 12.33 -12.61
CA LYS A 186 -0.50 12.89 -11.88
C LYS A 186 -0.21 12.16 -10.57
N THR A 187 -0.93 11.08 -10.32
CA THR A 187 -0.83 10.27 -9.10
C THR A 187 -0.84 8.80 -9.49
N GLN A 188 0.05 8.01 -8.89
CA GLN A 188 0.15 6.59 -9.18
C GLN A 188 -1.20 5.88 -8.98
N ALA A 189 -1.69 5.19 -9.99
CA ALA A 189 -2.86 4.35 -9.94
C ALA A 189 -2.51 3.06 -9.18
N LEU A 190 -2.49 3.14 -7.84
CA LEU A 190 -2.10 2.07 -6.93
C LEU A 190 -2.95 2.14 -5.65
N CYS A 191 -3.66 1.06 -5.35
CA CYS A 191 -4.59 0.95 -4.23
C CYS A 191 -4.31 -0.32 -3.41
N ALA A 192 -4.04 -0.17 -2.10
CA ALA A 192 -4.01 -1.28 -1.14
C ALA A 192 -5.44 -1.75 -0.89
N GLN A 193 -5.87 -2.80 -1.63
CA GLN A 193 -7.28 -3.15 -1.75
C GLN A 193 -7.71 -4.21 -0.75
N ARG A 194 -6.82 -5.13 -0.35
CA ARG A 194 -7.21 -6.31 0.44
C ARG A 194 -6.15 -6.73 1.43
N LEU A 195 -6.60 -7.08 2.62
CA LEU A 195 -5.83 -7.72 3.69
C LEU A 195 -6.46 -9.07 3.99
N THR A 196 -5.67 -10.14 3.97
CA THR A 196 -6.13 -11.49 4.32
C THR A 196 -5.26 -11.98 5.46
N PHE A 197 -5.86 -12.32 6.58
CA PHE A 197 -5.17 -12.86 7.74
C PHE A 197 -5.18 -14.38 7.66
N ASP A 198 -4.00 -14.99 7.72
CA ASP A 198 -3.84 -16.43 7.86
C ASP A 198 -4.11 -16.86 9.32
N ARG A 199 -3.76 -18.06 9.71
CA ARG A 199 -3.94 -18.53 11.09
C ARG A 199 -2.99 -17.76 12.02
N ILE A 200 -3.55 -17.10 13.02
CA ILE A 200 -2.84 -16.36 14.07
C ILE A 200 -2.86 -17.20 15.35
N PRO A 201 -1.75 -17.34 16.08
CA PRO A 201 -1.68 -18.07 17.34
C PRO A 201 -2.66 -17.53 18.39
N GLN A 202 -3.17 -18.41 19.26
CA GLN A 202 -4.20 -18.03 20.26
C GLN A 202 -3.65 -17.08 21.35
N GLU A 203 -2.36 -17.12 21.61
CA GLU A 203 -1.69 -16.21 22.56
C GLU A 203 -1.57 -14.76 22.05
N ASN A 204 -1.77 -14.54 20.76
CA ASN A 204 -1.81 -13.20 20.17
C ASN A 204 -3.18 -12.58 20.44
N ILE A 205 -3.22 -11.36 21.00
CA ILE A 205 -4.50 -10.70 21.32
C ILE A 205 -5.37 -10.41 20.09
N LEU A 206 -4.80 -10.51 18.89
CA LEU A 206 -5.49 -10.31 17.62
C LEU A 206 -5.89 -11.64 16.95
N HIS A 207 -5.90 -12.76 17.68
CA HIS A 207 -6.20 -14.09 17.13
C HIS A 207 -7.58 -14.19 16.45
N GLU A 208 -8.54 -13.36 16.86
CA GLU A 208 -9.88 -13.25 16.24
C GLU A 208 -9.85 -12.77 14.78
N LEU A 209 -8.70 -12.24 14.32
CA LEU A 209 -8.49 -11.92 12.91
C LEU A 209 -8.16 -13.15 12.05
N SER A 210 -7.92 -14.32 12.65
CA SER A 210 -7.61 -15.56 11.91
C SER A 210 -8.66 -15.86 10.83
N GLY A 211 -8.21 -16.05 9.60
CA GLY A 211 -9.07 -16.30 8.45
C GLY A 211 -9.89 -15.10 7.96
N ARG A 212 -9.79 -13.94 8.61
CA ARG A 212 -10.54 -12.75 8.22
C ARG A 212 -9.98 -12.13 6.95
N VAL A 213 -10.89 -11.66 6.11
CA VAL A 213 -10.58 -10.86 4.92
C VAL A 213 -11.20 -9.48 5.08
N ILE A 214 -10.38 -8.44 4.97
CA ILE A 214 -10.83 -7.05 4.98
C ILE A 214 -10.47 -6.45 3.62
N LYS A 215 -11.45 -5.92 2.89
CA LYS A 215 -11.25 -5.42 1.53
C LYS A 215 -12.10 -4.20 1.24
N LEU A 216 -11.67 -3.40 0.27
CA LEU A 216 -12.50 -2.38 -0.37
C LEU A 216 -13.38 -3.07 -1.41
N GLU A 217 -14.71 -2.95 -1.28
CA GLU A 217 -15.66 -3.62 -2.18
C GLU A 217 -15.68 -2.96 -3.57
N ASP A 218 -15.63 -1.63 -3.63
CA ASP A 218 -15.65 -0.84 -4.87
C ASP A 218 -14.50 0.18 -4.89
N PRO A 219 -13.25 -0.26 -5.08
CA PRO A 219 -12.11 0.65 -5.11
C PRO A 219 -12.15 1.56 -6.35
N ALA A 220 -11.91 2.86 -6.15
CA ALA A 220 -11.98 3.88 -7.19
C ALA A 220 -11.10 3.59 -8.41
N ILE A 221 -10.00 2.88 -8.22
CA ILE A 221 -9.08 2.49 -9.30
C ILE A 221 -9.74 1.63 -10.39
N VAL A 222 -10.79 0.85 -10.06
CA VAL A 222 -11.53 0.05 -11.05
C VAL A 222 -12.32 0.97 -11.98
N ARG A 223 -13.04 1.96 -11.41
CA ARG A 223 -13.75 2.97 -12.18
C ARG A 223 -12.80 3.84 -13.01
N GLN A 224 -11.63 4.16 -12.43
CA GLN A 224 -10.58 4.89 -13.15
C GLN A 224 -10.08 4.09 -14.37
N PHE A 225 -9.87 2.78 -14.22
CA PHE A 225 -9.47 1.90 -15.33
C PHE A 225 -10.56 1.84 -16.42
N ASP A 226 -11.82 1.71 -16.03
CA ASP A 226 -12.95 1.67 -16.98
C ASP A 226 -13.11 2.98 -17.75
N ALA A 227 -12.79 4.13 -17.15
CA ALA A 227 -12.83 5.42 -17.80
C ALA A 227 -11.74 5.63 -18.88
N LEU A 228 -10.60 4.90 -18.77
CA LEU A 228 -9.53 4.99 -19.77
C LEU A 228 -9.94 4.48 -21.17
N SER A 229 -10.95 3.60 -21.27
CA SER A 229 -11.46 3.08 -22.54
C SER A 229 -12.21 4.14 -23.35
N ARG A 230 -12.93 5.03 -22.67
CA ARG A 230 -13.79 6.04 -23.33
C ARG A 230 -13.00 7.13 -24.03
N ASN A 231 -11.75 7.34 -23.63
CA ASN A 231 -10.88 8.37 -24.22
C ASN A 231 -10.03 7.83 -25.40
N ALA A 232 -9.99 6.51 -25.62
CA ALA A 232 -9.24 5.88 -26.71
C ALA A 232 -10.03 5.82 -28.02
N ASP A 233 -11.37 5.87 -27.95
CA ASP A 233 -12.28 5.80 -29.11
C ASP A 233 -12.63 7.19 -29.66
N SER A 234 -12.03 8.26 -29.13
CA SER A 234 -12.32 9.65 -29.51
C SER A 234 -11.21 10.31 -30.34
N GLU A 235 -10.22 9.58 -30.81
CA GLU A 235 -9.16 9.95 -31.78
C GLU A 235 -9.25 9.02 -33.01
#